data_46e583f54670bea66945d5622dac195f
#
_entry.id   46e583f54670bea66945d5622dac195f
#
_cell.length_a   1.000
_cell.length_b   1.000
_cell.length_c   1.000
_cell.angle_alpha   90.00
_cell.angle_beta   90.00
_cell.angle_gamma   90.00
#
_symmetry.space_group_name_H-M   'P 1'
#
loop_
_entity.id
_entity.type
_entity.pdbx_description
1 polymer ?
#
loop_
_entity_poly.entity_id
_entity_poly.type
_entity_poly.pdbx_seq_one_letter_code
_entity_poly.pdbx_strand_id
1 'polypeptide(L)'
;PFTYESDLDLKIGEYVSVPFGKNKLTGVVWDKLEDNKQKKFKLKKVFKKLQVKPLKKTTINFLNWFSEYNIIPKGMALKLMLLSNNAIEDNIKNNFQVFESNIKNNSIKLSEDQKKSLKEMVVLKNKFRVHVLQGTTGSGKTFVYFEALKSIIQKGFQGLILLPEIGL
;
A
#
# COMPACT_ATOMS: atom_id res chain seq x y z
N PRO A 1 -16.15 -11.54 6.02
CA PRO A 1 -15.38 -12.60 5.35
C PRO A 1 -16.31 -13.74 4.93
N PHE A 2 -15.93 -14.46 3.86
CA PHE A 2 -16.65 -15.62 3.37
C PHE A 2 -15.76 -16.85 3.53
N THR A 3 -16.36 -18.01 3.81
CA THR A 3 -15.65 -19.27 3.97
C THR A 3 -15.70 -20.08 2.68
N TYR A 4 -14.57 -20.60 2.26
CA TYR A 4 -14.40 -21.44 1.08
C TYR A 4 -13.63 -22.71 1.47
N GLU A 5 -13.82 -23.77 0.70
CA GLU A 5 -13.03 -24.99 0.77
C GLU A 5 -11.84 -24.88 -0.21
N SER A 6 -10.70 -25.45 0.13
CA SER A 6 -9.53 -25.47 -0.73
C SER A 6 -8.81 -26.79 -0.66
N ASP A 7 -8.52 -27.34 -1.83
CA ASP A 7 -7.60 -28.49 -1.98
C ASP A 7 -6.14 -28.01 -2.13
N LEU A 8 -5.92 -26.66 -2.19
CA LEU A 8 -4.61 -26.05 -2.34
C LEU A 8 -4.00 -25.79 -0.95
N ASP A 9 -2.68 -25.97 -0.81
CA ASP A 9 -1.97 -25.47 0.37
C ASP A 9 -1.88 -23.95 0.31
N LEU A 10 -2.74 -23.30 1.06
CA LEU A 10 -2.85 -21.84 1.14
C LEU A 10 -2.32 -21.33 2.47
N LYS A 11 -1.59 -20.23 2.42
CA LYS A 11 -1.09 -19.50 3.60
C LYS A 11 -1.84 -18.19 3.79
N ILE A 12 -1.94 -17.72 5.03
CA ILE A 12 -2.52 -16.42 5.35
C ILE A 12 -1.79 -15.32 4.58
N GLY A 13 -2.55 -14.41 3.97
CA GLY A 13 -2.03 -13.34 3.12
C GLY A 13 -1.96 -13.66 1.63
N GLU A 14 -2.09 -14.92 1.23
CA GLU A 14 -2.05 -15.29 -0.18
C GLU A 14 -3.31 -14.87 -0.92
N TYR A 15 -3.13 -14.45 -2.16
CA TYR A 15 -4.22 -14.04 -3.04
C TYR A 15 -4.81 -15.25 -3.76
N VAL A 16 -6.13 -15.29 -3.80
CA VAL A 16 -6.90 -16.38 -4.41
C VAL A 16 -8.01 -15.85 -5.30
N SER A 17 -8.36 -16.60 -6.32
CA SER A 17 -9.60 -16.38 -7.08
C SER A 17 -10.69 -17.29 -6.55
N VAL A 18 -11.85 -16.70 -6.22
CA VAL A 18 -12.98 -17.39 -5.61
C VAL A 18 -14.28 -17.12 -6.36
N PRO A 19 -15.23 -18.07 -6.36
CA PRO A 19 -16.57 -17.86 -6.93
C PRO A 19 -17.42 -16.99 -5.99
N PHE A 20 -18.00 -15.91 -6.54
CA PHE A 20 -18.94 -15.06 -5.83
C PHE A 20 -20.17 -14.77 -6.68
N GLY A 21 -21.29 -15.36 -6.35
CA GLY A 21 -22.48 -15.36 -7.21
C GLY A 21 -22.17 -16.01 -8.56
N LYS A 22 -22.38 -15.26 -9.63
CA LYS A 22 -22.05 -15.64 -11.01
C LYS A 22 -20.64 -15.20 -11.44
N ASN A 23 -19.96 -14.40 -10.60
CA ASN A 23 -18.67 -13.79 -10.92
C ASN A 23 -17.52 -14.51 -10.20
N LYS A 24 -16.30 -14.20 -10.66
CA LYS A 24 -15.05 -14.54 -9.95
C LYS A 24 -14.51 -13.28 -9.29
N LEU A 25 -14.13 -13.38 -8.04
CA LEU A 25 -13.51 -12.29 -7.31
C LEU A 25 -12.12 -12.69 -6.83
N THR A 26 -11.24 -11.70 -6.74
CA THR A 26 -9.97 -11.84 -6.05
C THR A 26 -10.18 -11.62 -4.56
N GLY A 27 -9.69 -12.55 -3.77
CA GLY A 27 -9.71 -12.50 -2.32
C GLY A 27 -8.32 -12.71 -1.72
N VAL A 28 -8.22 -12.51 -0.43
CA VAL A 28 -7.02 -12.81 0.35
C VAL A 28 -7.37 -13.82 1.43
N VAL A 29 -6.54 -14.83 1.60
CA VAL A 29 -6.66 -15.80 2.68
C VAL A 29 -6.41 -15.07 4.01
N TRP A 30 -7.46 -14.95 4.82
CA TRP A 30 -7.42 -14.16 6.05
C TRP A 30 -7.19 -15.02 7.27
N ASP A 31 -7.82 -16.19 7.28
CA ASP A 31 -7.76 -17.15 8.35
C ASP A 31 -7.96 -18.56 7.83
N LYS A 32 -7.56 -19.57 8.60
CA LYS A 32 -7.83 -20.97 8.36
C LYS A 32 -8.74 -21.47 9.47
N LEU A 33 -9.87 -22.03 9.09
CA LEU A 33 -10.75 -22.73 10.02
C LEU A 33 -10.32 -24.20 10.07
N GLU A 34 -10.11 -24.72 11.25
CA GLU A 34 -9.97 -26.16 11.46
C GLU A 34 -11.27 -26.87 11.09
N ASP A 35 -11.13 -28.09 10.57
CA ASP A 35 -12.24 -28.87 10.01
C ASP A 35 -13.23 -29.26 11.11
N ASN A 36 -14.16 -28.37 11.42
CA ASN A 36 -15.29 -28.70 12.30
C ASN A 36 -16.29 -29.54 11.51
N LYS A 37 -16.44 -30.82 11.88
CA LYS A 37 -17.30 -31.86 11.27
C LYS A 37 -18.80 -31.52 11.18
N GLN A 38 -19.24 -30.32 11.53
CA GLN A 38 -20.63 -29.84 11.45
C GLN A 38 -20.83 -28.84 10.31
N LYS A 39 -20.37 -29.16 9.09
CA LYS A 39 -20.70 -28.33 7.91
C LYS A 39 -22.17 -28.53 7.53
N LYS A 40 -23.06 -27.66 8.00
CA LYS A 40 -24.46 -27.62 7.58
C LYS A 40 -24.65 -27.14 6.12
N PHE A 41 -23.61 -26.57 5.49
CA PHE A 41 -23.69 -25.98 4.16
C PHE A 41 -22.55 -26.46 3.28
N LYS A 42 -22.85 -26.68 2.00
CA LYS A 42 -21.84 -26.99 0.97
C LYS A 42 -21.02 -25.74 0.67
N LEU A 43 -19.74 -25.74 1.03
CA LEU A 43 -18.83 -24.67 0.74
C LEU A 43 -18.45 -24.67 -0.75
N LYS A 44 -18.25 -23.46 -1.32
CA LYS A 44 -17.69 -23.33 -2.66
C LYS A 44 -16.17 -23.48 -2.58
N LYS A 45 -15.57 -24.04 -3.64
CA LYS A 45 -14.12 -24.23 -3.70
C LYS A 45 -13.41 -23.00 -4.25
N VAL A 46 -12.20 -22.76 -3.74
CA VAL A 46 -11.24 -21.79 -4.32
C VAL A 46 -10.88 -22.26 -5.73
N PHE A 47 -10.88 -21.36 -6.71
CA PHE A 47 -10.53 -21.71 -8.08
C PHE A 47 -9.02 -21.89 -8.26
N LYS A 48 -8.25 -20.89 -7.84
CA LYS A 48 -6.79 -20.88 -7.98
C LYS A 48 -6.13 -19.92 -7.01
N LYS A 49 -4.87 -20.23 -6.69
CA LYS A 49 -3.95 -19.29 -6.04
C LYS A 49 -3.35 -18.37 -7.11
N LEU A 50 -3.24 -17.08 -6.81
CA LEU A 50 -2.61 -16.11 -7.69
C LEU A 50 -1.11 -16.04 -7.42
N GLN A 51 -0.31 -15.91 -8.50
CA GLN A 51 1.15 -15.82 -8.44
C GLN A 51 1.63 -14.40 -8.09
N VAL A 52 1.17 -13.90 -6.94
CA VAL A 52 1.46 -12.57 -6.43
C VAL A 52 2.08 -12.68 -5.03
N LYS A 53 2.95 -11.75 -4.67
CA LYS A 53 3.50 -11.70 -3.31
C LYS A 53 2.38 -11.59 -2.28
N PRO A 54 2.36 -12.45 -1.26
CA PRO A 54 1.31 -12.42 -0.25
C PRO A 54 1.35 -11.11 0.55
N LEU A 55 0.20 -10.72 1.09
CA LEU A 55 0.11 -9.62 2.04
C LEU A 55 0.98 -9.88 3.26
N LYS A 56 1.77 -8.89 3.65
CA LYS A 56 2.59 -8.97 4.85
C LYS A 56 1.69 -9.02 6.09
N LYS A 57 2.14 -9.75 7.11
CA LYS A 57 1.45 -9.82 8.41
C LYS A 57 1.18 -8.44 9.01
N THR A 58 2.11 -7.49 8.85
CA THR A 58 1.95 -6.10 9.30
C THR A 58 0.78 -5.40 8.60
N THR A 59 0.58 -5.64 7.31
CA THR A 59 -0.54 -5.10 6.55
C THR A 59 -1.87 -5.72 6.99
N ILE A 60 -1.90 -7.03 7.24
CA ILE A 60 -3.10 -7.71 7.76
C ILE A 60 -3.49 -7.17 9.13
N ASN A 61 -2.50 -6.97 10.02
CA ASN A 61 -2.73 -6.40 11.34
C ASN A 61 -3.27 -4.96 11.24
N PHE A 62 -2.71 -4.16 10.34
CA PHE A 62 -3.21 -2.80 10.08
C PHE A 62 -4.66 -2.82 9.60
N LEU A 63 -5.00 -3.70 8.64
CA LEU A 63 -6.35 -3.81 8.11
C LEU A 63 -7.36 -4.32 9.16
N ASN A 64 -6.95 -5.20 10.07
CA ASN A 64 -7.78 -5.62 11.19
C ASN A 64 -8.08 -4.42 12.11
N TRP A 65 -7.05 -3.71 12.54
CA TRP A 65 -7.20 -2.50 13.35
C TRP A 65 -8.07 -1.45 12.64
N PHE A 66 -7.81 -1.18 11.34
CA PHE A 66 -8.57 -0.20 10.56
C PHE A 66 -10.06 -0.58 10.43
N SER A 67 -10.34 -1.87 10.22
CA SER A 67 -11.70 -2.41 10.17
C SER A 67 -12.43 -2.23 11.51
N GLU A 68 -11.76 -2.52 12.61
CA GLU A 68 -12.32 -2.38 13.96
C GLU A 68 -12.52 -0.91 14.34
N TYR A 69 -11.53 -0.07 14.10
CA TYR A 69 -11.58 1.37 14.41
C TYR A 69 -12.70 2.09 13.65
N ASN A 70 -12.90 1.76 12.37
CA ASN A 70 -13.93 2.38 11.53
C ASN A 70 -15.27 1.63 11.53
N ILE A 71 -15.39 0.52 12.27
CA ILE A 71 -16.60 -0.32 12.33
C ILE A 71 -17.06 -0.76 10.91
N ILE A 72 -16.12 -1.14 10.06
CA ILE A 72 -16.38 -1.61 8.69
C ILE A 72 -15.96 -3.07 8.51
N PRO A 73 -16.60 -3.82 7.59
CA PRO A 73 -16.19 -5.19 7.29
C PRO A 73 -14.74 -5.27 6.78
N LYS A 74 -13.98 -6.29 7.21
CA LYS A 74 -12.58 -6.53 6.79
C LYS A 74 -12.41 -6.55 5.25
N GLY A 75 -13.38 -7.12 4.53
CA GLY A 75 -13.38 -7.11 3.07
C GLY A 75 -13.50 -5.72 2.45
N MET A 76 -14.18 -4.78 3.13
CA MET A 76 -14.26 -3.38 2.70
C MET A 76 -12.94 -2.65 2.95
N ALA A 77 -12.33 -2.85 4.12
CA ALA A 77 -11.00 -2.33 4.43
C ALA A 77 -9.95 -2.80 3.39
N LEU A 78 -9.97 -4.10 3.06
CA LEU A 78 -9.11 -4.67 2.03
C LEU A 78 -9.36 -4.04 0.64
N LYS A 79 -10.62 -3.84 0.26
CA LYS A 79 -10.99 -3.22 -1.02
C LYS A 79 -10.50 -1.78 -1.12
N LEU A 80 -10.58 -1.00 -0.06
CA LEU A 80 -10.05 0.37 -0.02
C LEU A 80 -8.53 0.41 -0.24
N MET A 81 -7.80 -0.58 0.26
CA MET A 81 -6.36 -0.67 0.08
C MET A 81 -5.98 -1.15 -1.34
N LEU A 82 -6.74 -2.09 -1.90
CA LEU A 82 -6.42 -2.74 -3.18
C LEU A 82 -7.02 -2.03 -4.39
N LEU A 83 -7.57 -0.87 -4.28
CA LEU A 83 -8.20 0.02 -5.26
C LEU A 83 -8.62 -0.59 -6.63
N SER A 84 -7.89 -1.57 -7.17
CA SER A 84 -8.23 -2.27 -8.41
C SER A 84 -7.70 -3.71 -8.43
N ASN A 85 -8.48 -4.63 -8.99
CA ASN A 85 -8.06 -6.01 -9.24
C ASN A 85 -6.88 -6.07 -10.24
N ASN A 86 -6.82 -5.13 -11.16
CA ASN A 86 -5.76 -5.03 -12.15
C ASN A 86 -4.39 -4.83 -11.49
N ALA A 87 -4.31 -4.07 -10.38
CA ALA A 87 -3.07 -3.89 -9.64
C ALA A 87 -2.50 -5.21 -9.07
N ILE A 88 -3.35 -6.23 -8.92
CA ILE A 88 -2.95 -7.56 -8.45
C ILE A 88 -2.61 -8.46 -9.64
N GLU A 89 -3.37 -8.37 -10.74
CA GLU A 89 -3.24 -9.24 -11.91
C GLU A 89 -2.16 -8.72 -12.89
N ASP A 90 -1.99 -7.42 -13.03
CA ASP A 90 -1.03 -6.78 -13.94
C ASP A 90 0.42 -6.77 -13.43
N ASN A 91 0.67 -7.21 -12.21
CA ASN A 91 2.06 -7.45 -11.74
C ASN A 91 2.81 -8.49 -12.61
N ILE A 92 2.12 -9.16 -13.51
CA ILE A 92 2.69 -10.09 -14.48
C ILE A 92 3.13 -9.37 -15.77
N LYS A 93 2.60 -8.20 -16.04
CA LYS A 93 2.98 -7.36 -17.18
C LYS A 93 3.64 -6.09 -16.64
N ASN A 94 4.96 -6.01 -16.78
CA ASN A 94 5.83 -4.88 -16.42
C ASN A 94 5.42 -3.57 -17.13
N ASN A 95 4.22 -3.08 -16.90
CA ASN A 95 3.74 -1.81 -17.43
C ASN A 95 3.95 -0.63 -16.46
N PHE A 96 4.87 -0.76 -15.50
CA PHE A 96 5.40 0.44 -14.89
C PHE A 96 6.29 1.12 -15.94
N GLN A 97 5.74 2.10 -16.64
CA GLN A 97 6.57 3.08 -17.31
C GLN A 97 7.44 3.71 -16.22
N VAL A 98 8.68 3.27 -16.16
CA VAL A 98 9.69 3.99 -15.38
C VAL A 98 9.86 5.31 -16.13
N PHE A 99 9.18 6.34 -15.67
CA PHE A 99 9.50 7.69 -16.13
C PHE A 99 10.93 7.95 -15.66
N GLU A 100 11.88 7.90 -16.58
CA GLU A 100 13.21 8.44 -16.32
C GLU A 100 13.01 9.90 -15.91
N SER A 101 13.15 10.14 -14.61
CA SER A 101 13.04 11.49 -14.08
C SER A 101 14.22 12.28 -14.64
N ASN A 102 14.00 13.01 -15.74
CA ASN A 102 14.90 14.08 -16.14
C ASN A 102 14.86 15.17 -15.07
N ILE A 103 15.43 14.88 -13.91
CA ILE A 103 15.61 15.83 -12.84
C ILE A 103 16.64 16.84 -13.35
N LYS A 104 16.15 17.84 -14.08
CA LYS A 104 16.98 19.01 -14.40
C LYS A 104 17.49 19.56 -13.09
N ASN A 105 18.80 19.70 -12.98
CA ASN A 105 19.49 20.26 -11.81
C ASN A 105 19.21 21.76 -11.63
N ASN A 106 17.95 22.17 -11.68
CA ASN A 106 17.57 23.50 -11.25
C ASN A 106 17.69 23.54 -9.73
N SER A 107 18.83 23.96 -9.24
CA SER A 107 19.07 24.16 -7.81
C SER A 107 18.20 25.32 -7.31
N ILE A 108 17.15 25.02 -6.56
CA ILE A 108 16.37 26.02 -5.84
C ILE A 108 17.27 26.59 -4.75
N LYS A 109 17.42 27.92 -4.71
CA LYS A 109 18.13 28.57 -3.61
C LYS A 109 17.27 28.50 -2.35
N LEU A 110 17.63 27.61 -1.44
CA LEU A 110 17.03 27.51 -0.12
C LEU A 110 17.60 28.56 0.82
N SER A 111 16.77 29.11 1.71
CA SER A 111 17.22 29.93 2.85
C SER A 111 18.02 29.09 3.86
N GLU A 112 18.71 29.74 4.78
CA GLU A 112 19.51 29.03 5.79
C GLU A 112 18.63 28.15 6.69
N ASP A 113 17.44 28.61 7.09
CA ASP A 113 16.49 27.82 7.88
C ASP A 113 15.96 26.60 7.09
N GLN A 114 15.68 26.79 5.80
CA GLN A 114 15.26 25.71 4.92
C GLN A 114 16.38 24.66 4.75
N LYS A 115 17.63 25.10 4.59
CA LYS A 115 18.80 24.19 4.52
C LYS A 115 18.98 23.42 5.80
N LYS A 116 18.82 24.06 6.97
CA LYS A 116 18.89 23.41 8.28
C LYS A 116 17.82 22.31 8.41
N SER A 117 16.56 22.65 8.09
CA SER A 117 15.46 21.69 8.11
C SER A 117 15.67 20.52 7.15
N LEU A 118 16.14 20.79 5.93
CA LEU A 118 16.49 19.76 4.96
C LEU A 118 17.58 18.82 5.48
N LYS A 119 18.64 19.36 6.08
CA LYS A 119 19.72 18.57 6.66
C LYS A 119 19.22 17.61 7.75
N GLU A 120 18.33 18.07 8.62
CA GLU A 120 17.71 17.26 9.66
C GLU A 120 16.85 16.12 9.08
N MET A 121 16.12 16.37 7.97
CA MET A 121 15.32 15.34 7.29
C MET A 121 16.17 14.28 6.60
N VAL A 122 17.30 14.66 5.99
CA VAL A 122 18.12 13.77 5.14
C VAL A 122 19.12 12.93 5.94
N VAL A 123 19.54 13.38 7.12
CA VAL A 123 20.55 12.70 7.96
C VAL A 123 20.12 11.30 8.43
N LEU A 124 18.84 10.97 8.32
CA LEU A 124 18.26 9.77 8.93
C LEU A 124 18.15 8.63 7.93
N LYS A 125 19.24 7.95 7.69
CA LYS A 125 19.30 6.73 6.88
C LYS A 125 18.66 5.54 7.61
N ASN A 126 17.73 4.85 6.93
CA ASN A 126 17.23 3.51 7.26
C ASN A 126 16.38 3.34 8.53
N LYS A 127 15.81 4.41 9.09
CA LYS A 127 14.87 4.30 10.22
C LYS A 127 13.58 5.06 9.90
N PHE A 128 12.44 4.48 10.28
CA PHE A 128 11.18 5.21 10.26
C PHE A 128 11.24 6.38 11.23
N ARG A 129 10.91 7.58 10.75
CA ARG A 129 10.73 8.78 11.58
C ARG A 129 9.63 9.65 11.02
N VAL A 130 9.02 10.42 11.91
CA VAL A 130 8.07 11.46 11.58
C VAL A 130 8.78 12.80 11.76
N HIS A 131 8.76 13.62 10.71
CA HIS A 131 9.23 15.00 10.74
C HIS A 131 8.07 15.95 10.60
N VAL A 132 7.96 16.93 11.48
CA VAL A 132 6.98 17.99 11.39
C VAL A 132 7.69 19.25 10.91
N LEU A 133 7.34 19.70 9.70
CA LEU A 133 7.86 20.95 9.13
C LEU A 133 6.85 22.06 9.39
N GLN A 134 7.14 22.92 10.38
CA GLN A 134 6.32 24.05 10.76
C GLN A 134 6.79 25.33 10.08
N GLY A 135 5.86 26.18 9.67
CA GLY A 135 6.14 27.49 9.08
C GLY A 135 4.88 28.15 8.56
N THR A 136 4.93 29.46 8.39
CA THR A 136 3.81 30.25 7.83
C THR A 136 3.48 29.85 6.40
N THR A 137 2.29 30.20 5.91
CA THR A 137 1.94 30.04 4.51
C THR A 137 2.92 30.85 3.64
N GLY A 138 3.38 30.28 2.54
CA GLY A 138 4.37 30.92 1.66
C GLY A 138 5.83 30.83 2.13
N SER A 139 6.15 30.24 3.30
CA SER A 139 7.53 30.08 3.80
C SER A 139 8.39 29.10 2.99
N GLY A 140 7.85 28.51 1.92
CA GLY A 140 8.58 27.59 1.04
C GLY A 140 8.79 26.17 1.60
N LYS A 141 7.96 25.72 2.54
CA LYS A 141 7.98 24.34 3.05
C LYS A 141 7.97 23.30 1.93
N THR A 142 7.23 23.56 0.87
CA THR A 142 7.14 22.69 -0.31
C THR A 142 8.51 22.45 -0.94
N PHE A 143 9.36 23.45 -1.03
CA PHE A 143 10.71 23.30 -1.58
C PHE A 143 11.60 22.42 -0.71
N VAL A 144 11.45 22.50 0.61
CA VAL A 144 12.24 21.68 1.55
C VAL A 144 11.95 20.21 1.36
N TYR A 145 10.67 19.79 1.36
CA TYR A 145 10.37 18.38 1.17
C TYR A 145 10.56 17.89 -0.26
N PHE A 146 10.45 18.74 -1.29
CA PHE A 146 10.82 18.35 -2.64
C PHE A 146 12.32 18.09 -2.78
N GLU A 147 13.18 18.92 -2.19
CA GLU A 147 14.63 18.66 -2.18
C GLU A 147 14.99 17.39 -1.37
N ALA A 148 14.29 17.13 -0.26
CA ALA A 148 14.45 15.87 0.46
C ALA A 148 14.07 14.67 -0.42
N LEU A 149 12.93 14.71 -1.11
CA LEU A 149 12.46 13.66 -2.01
C LEU A 149 13.40 13.47 -3.20
N LYS A 150 13.92 14.56 -3.79
CA LYS A 150 14.90 14.49 -4.88
C LYS A 150 16.08 13.61 -4.52
N SER A 151 16.63 13.77 -3.32
CA SER A 151 17.75 12.96 -2.84
C SER A 151 17.40 11.47 -2.69
N ILE A 152 16.13 11.15 -2.41
CA ILE A 152 15.62 9.77 -2.28
C ILE A 152 15.41 9.15 -3.64
N ILE A 153 14.79 9.89 -4.57
CA ILE A 153 14.54 9.43 -5.94
C ILE A 153 15.85 9.20 -6.69
N GLN A 154 16.86 10.08 -6.52
CA GLN A 154 18.20 9.91 -7.12
C GLN A 154 18.90 8.62 -6.65
N LYS A 155 18.52 8.07 -5.51
CA LYS A 155 19.01 6.78 -4.99
C LYS A 155 18.18 5.58 -5.46
N GLY A 156 17.22 5.77 -6.37
CA GLY A 156 16.35 4.71 -6.88
C GLY A 156 15.20 4.33 -5.97
N PHE A 157 14.91 5.12 -4.92
CA PHE A 157 13.75 4.92 -4.05
C PHE A 157 12.52 5.69 -4.56
N GLN A 158 11.36 5.42 -3.98
CA GLN A 158 10.10 6.08 -4.32
C GLN A 158 9.71 7.08 -3.23
N GLY A 159 9.02 8.16 -3.63
CA GLY A 159 8.40 9.12 -2.74
C GLY A 159 6.90 9.20 -2.99
N LEU A 160 6.11 9.34 -1.91
CA LEU A 160 4.67 9.57 -1.97
C LEU A 160 4.35 10.90 -1.32
N ILE A 161 3.68 11.77 -2.07
CA ILE A 161 3.18 13.07 -1.57
C ILE A 161 1.66 13.00 -1.52
N LEU A 162 1.11 13.24 -0.33
CA LEU A 162 -0.33 13.35 -0.12
C LEU A 162 -0.66 14.83 0.09
N LEU A 163 -1.52 15.37 -0.77
CA LEU A 163 -1.99 16.75 -0.68
C LEU A 163 -3.47 16.74 -0.29
N PRO A 164 -3.91 17.58 0.66
CA PRO A 164 -5.32 17.63 1.09
C PRO A 164 -6.24 18.15 -0.02
N GLU A 165 -5.70 19.00 -0.89
CA GLU A 165 -6.43 19.56 -2.03
C GLU A 165 -5.51 19.58 -3.25
N ILE A 166 -6.08 19.31 -4.42
CA ILE A 166 -5.42 19.64 -5.68
C ILE A 166 -5.56 21.15 -5.80
N GLY A 167 -4.47 21.86 -5.56
CA GLY A 167 -4.46 23.32 -5.64
C GLY A 167 -5.03 23.80 -6.98
N LEU A 168 -5.94 24.72 -6.90
CA LEU A 168 -6.49 25.48 -8.02
C LEU A 168 -5.39 26.30 -8.69
#